data_82f8643ced86a3076e73c6ff789a0566
#
_entry.id   82f8643ced86a3076e73c6ff789a0566
#
_cell.length_a   1.000
_cell.length_b   1.000
_cell.length_c   1.000
_cell.angle_alpha   90.00
_cell.angle_beta   90.00
_cell.angle_gamma   90.00
#
_symmetry.space_group_name_H-M   'P 1'
#
loop_
_entity.id
_entity.type
_entity.pdbx_description
1 polymer ?
#
loop_
_entity_poly.entity_id
_entity_poly.type
_entity_poly.pdbx_seq_one_letter_code
_entity_poly.pdbx_strand_id
1 'polypeptide(L)'
;MKCLENGVSKYPKLEGRFPQVSGISFEFDGTKPVGERVDRHSVKVGDEFVFPKDGDETNAPLSTYRMVTKAYLAQGKDGYPCLLDGKVFIDEENGPLLRFAVQNHFEAINMRKGRTKKVSVHHQSLITLSRR
;
A
#
# COMPACT_ATOMS: atom_id res chain seq x y z
N MET A 1 5.58 -2.15 10.20
CA MET A 1 4.81 -2.74 11.32
C MET A 1 3.69 -1.84 11.82
N LYS A 2 3.94 -0.62 12.37
CA LYS A 2 2.91 0.24 12.99
C LYS A 2 1.64 0.43 12.15
N CYS A 3 1.78 0.61 10.83
CA CYS A 3 0.62 0.78 9.95
C CYS A 3 -0.22 -0.50 9.84
N LEU A 4 0.41 -1.68 9.75
CA LEU A 4 -0.29 -2.96 9.65
C LEU A 4 -1.01 -3.27 10.97
N GLU A 5 -0.36 -3.08 12.11
CA GLU A 5 -0.96 -3.23 13.44
C GLU A 5 -2.17 -2.31 13.63
N ASN A 6 -2.08 -1.03 13.23
CA ASN A 6 -3.23 -0.13 13.27
C ASN A 6 -4.36 -0.64 12.38
N GLY A 7 -4.04 -1.13 11.18
CA GLY A 7 -5.03 -1.66 10.24
C GLY A 7 -5.89 -2.78 10.83
N VAL A 8 -5.27 -3.71 11.55
CA VAL A 8 -5.96 -4.87 12.16
C VAL A 8 -6.42 -4.62 13.60
N SER A 9 -6.18 -3.42 14.14
CA SER A 9 -6.40 -3.11 15.57
C SER A 9 -7.85 -3.26 16.04
N LYS A 10 -8.81 -3.09 15.14
CA LYS A 10 -10.25 -3.16 15.45
C LYS A 10 -10.91 -4.47 15.05
N TYR A 11 -10.18 -5.38 14.40
CA TYR A 11 -10.72 -6.70 14.08
C TYR A 11 -11.24 -7.41 15.35
N PRO A 12 -12.38 -8.10 15.35
CA PRO A 12 -13.22 -8.44 14.17
C PRO A 12 -14.24 -7.36 13.77
N LYS A 13 -14.23 -6.18 14.42
CA LYS A 13 -15.12 -5.11 14.06
C LYS A 13 -14.75 -4.55 12.67
N LEU A 14 -15.73 -4.43 11.79
CA LEU A 14 -15.55 -3.89 10.44
C LEU A 14 -15.43 -2.36 10.53
N GLU A 15 -14.24 -1.85 10.23
CA GLU A 15 -13.93 -0.42 10.22
C GLU A 15 -13.10 -0.04 8.99
N GLY A 16 -13.23 1.23 8.57
CA GLY A 16 -12.56 1.77 7.39
C GLY A 16 -11.04 1.75 7.43
N ARG A 17 -10.46 1.60 8.63
CA ARG A 17 -9.01 1.48 8.80
C ARG A 17 -8.44 0.14 8.36
N PHE A 18 -9.26 -0.92 8.22
CA PHE A 18 -8.78 -2.21 7.75
C PHE A 18 -8.23 -2.07 6.32
N PRO A 19 -6.95 -2.40 6.07
CA PRO A 19 -6.30 -2.05 4.82
C PRO A 19 -6.69 -2.98 3.69
N GLN A 20 -6.97 -2.40 2.53
CA GLN A 20 -6.96 -3.08 1.26
C GLN A 20 -5.60 -2.80 0.63
N VAL A 21 -4.77 -3.83 0.46
CA VAL A 21 -3.38 -3.70 0.04
C VAL A 21 -3.09 -4.41 -1.27
N SER A 22 -2.09 -3.92 -2.00
CA SER A 22 -1.51 -4.56 -3.16
C SER A 22 0.02 -4.44 -3.07
N GLY A 23 0.74 -5.50 -3.43
CA GLY A 23 2.19 -5.55 -3.33
C GLY A 23 2.72 -5.75 -1.91
N ILE A 24 1.83 -5.92 -0.93
CA ILE A 24 2.16 -6.28 0.46
C ILE A 24 1.31 -7.50 0.82
N SER A 25 1.90 -8.46 1.51
CA SER A 25 1.18 -9.56 2.15
C SER A 25 1.65 -9.74 3.58
N PHE A 26 0.75 -10.14 4.46
CA PHE A 26 1.04 -10.41 5.86
C PHE A 26 -0.04 -11.28 6.48
N GLU A 27 0.31 -11.95 7.58
CA GLU A 27 -0.61 -12.72 8.41
C GLU A 27 -0.82 -12.02 9.74
N PHE A 28 -2.01 -12.16 10.31
CA PHE A 28 -2.30 -11.63 11.64
C PHE A 28 -3.22 -12.55 12.42
N ASP A 29 -3.09 -12.52 13.74
CA ASP A 29 -3.93 -13.25 14.69
C ASP A 29 -4.84 -12.25 15.42
N GLY A 30 -6.13 -12.28 15.10
CA GLY A 30 -7.13 -11.40 15.71
C GLY A 30 -7.41 -11.69 17.18
N THR A 31 -6.95 -12.82 17.73
CA THR A 31 -7.11 -13.19 19.16
C THR A 31 -6.07 -12.53 20.04
N LYS A 32 -4.95 -12.08 19.46
CA LYS A 32 -3.88 -11.41 20.19
C LYS A 32 -4.24 -9.98 20.60
N PRO A 33 -3.54 -9.42 21.60
CA PRO A 33 -3.67 -8.02 21.97
C PRO A 33 -3.42 -7.07 20.81
N VAL A 34 -4.08 -5.91 20.85
CA VAL A 34 -3.85 -4.84 19.86
C VAL A 34 -2.40 -4.39 19.92
N GLY A 35 -1.75 -4.34 18.77
CA GLY A 35 -0.33 -4.00 18.62
C GLY A 35 0.61 -5.21 18.55
N GLU A 36 0.09 -6.43 18.74
CA GLU A 36 0.84 -7.69 18.69
C GLU A 36 0.20 -8.71 17.74
N ARG A 37 -0.71 -8.26 16.88
CA ARG A 37 -1.53 -9.13 16.03
C ARG A 37 -0.82 -9.59 14.77
N VAL A 38 0.01 -8.74 14.20
CA VAL A 38 0.70 -9.04 12.92
C VAL A 38 1.89 -9.95 13.15
N ASP A 39 1.94 -11.07 12.46
CA ASP A 39 3.17 -11.88 12.42
C ASP A 39 4.23 -11.13 11.60
N ARG A 40 5.22 -10.61 12.31
CA ARG A 40 6.33 -9.83 11.75
C ARG A 40 7.06 -10.58 10.63
N HIS A 41 7.25 -11.89 10.80
CA HIS A 41 8.00 -12.72 9.86
C HIS A 41 7.19 -13.17 8.64
N SER A 42 5.89 -12.88 8.63
CA SER A 42 5.00 -13.10 7.49
C SER A 42 4.97 -11.91 6.52
N VAL A 43 5.46 -10.73 6.95
CA VAL A 43 5.35 -9.49 6.16
C VAL A 43 6.27 -9.55 4.95
N LYS A 44 5.67 -9.40 3.75
CA LYS A 44 6.39 -9.32 2.47
C LYS A 44 6.02 -8.05 1.71
N VAL A 45 6.99 -7.56 0.94
CA VAL A 45 6.77 -6.55 -0.10
C VAL A 45 7.20 -7.15 -1.43
N GLY A 46 6.25 -7.35 -2.34
CA GLY A 46 6.45 -8.25 -3.47
C GLY A 46 6.71 -9.67 -2.99
N ASP A 47 7.80 -10.27 -3.40
CA ASP A 47 8.20 -11.63 -3.01
C ASP A 47 9.22 -11.65 -1.85
N GLU A 48 9.67 -10.49 -1.38
CA GLU A 48 10.73 -10.36 -0.38
C GLU A 48 10.17 -10.17 1.03
N PHE A 49 10.70 -10.93 1.99
CA PHE A 49 10.39 -10.73 3.40
C PHE A 49 11.00 -9.44 3.92
N VAL A 50 10.19 -8.63 4.61
CA VAL A 50 10.67 -7.40 5.26
C VAL A 50 11.52 -7.72 6.50
N PHE A 51 11.17 -8.83 7.20
CA PHE A 51 11.83 -9.29 8.41
C PHE A 51 12.10 -10.79 8.28
N PRO A 52 13.21 -11.20 7.65
CA PRO A 52 13.56 -12.61 7.51
C PRO A 52 13.84 -13.23 8.88
N LYS A 53 13.46 -14.52 9.04
CA LYS A 53 13.65 -15.26 10.30
C LYS A 53 15.12 -15.52 10.66
N ASP A 54 15.96 -15.65 9.63
CA ASP A 54 17.39 -16.02 9.78
C ASP A 54 18.32 -14.80 9.77
N GLY A 55 17.76 -13.59 9.85
CA GLY A 55 18.52 -12.33 9.85
C GLY A 55 18.83 -11.86 11.27
N ASP A 56 20.03 -11.33 11.45
CA ASP A 56 20.37 -10.56 12.64
C ASP A 56 19.45 -9.33 12.71
N GLU A 57 18.56 -9.30 13.70
CA GLU A 57 17.59 -8.20 13.87
C GLU A 57 18.26 -6.84 14.05
N THR A 58 19.51 -6.83 14.49
CA THR A 58 20.31 -5.60 14.70
C THR A 58 20.82 -5.01 13.39
N ASN A 59 20.89 -5.81 12.32
CA ASN A 59 21.40 -5.44 11.01
C ASN A 59 20.36 -5.54 9.89
N ALA A 60 19.05 -5.62 10.24
CA ALA A 60 18.00 -5.55 9.22
C ALA A 60 18.21 -4.27 8.39
N PRO A 61 18.44 -4.36 7.08
CA PRO A 61 18.67 -3.17 6.28
C PRO A 61 17.43 -2.29 6.41
N LEU A 62 17.63 -0.99 6.66
CA LEU A 62 16.59 0.03 6.64
C LEU A 62 16.11 0.22 5.18
N SER A 63 15.45 -0.82 4.68
CA SER A 63 14.86 -0.78 3.35
C SER A 63 13.75 0.26 3.33
N THR A 64 13.84 1.19 2.39
CA THR A 64 12.79 2.17 2.16
C THR A 64 11.91 1.69 1.01
N TYR A 65 10.60 1.86 1.17
CA TYR A 65 9.62 1.47 0.18
C TYR A 65 8.86 2.70 -0.30
N ARG A 66 8.51 2.74 -1.58
CA ARG A 66 7.55 3.71 -2.10
C ARG A 66 6.15 3.14 -1.99
N MET A 67 5.24 3.93 -1.44
CA MET A 67 3.86 3.53 -1.23
C MET A 67 2.93 4.57 -1.85
N VAL A 68 1.82 4.11 -2.40
CA VAL A 68 0.69 4.95 -2.78
C VAL A 68 -0.41 4.76 -1.76
N THR A 69 -0.97 5.84 -1.26
CA THR A 69 -2.08 5.81 -0.33
C THR A 69 -3.04 6.99 -0.57
N LYS A 70 -4.18 7.00 0.10
CA LYS A 70 -5.09 8.15 0.07
C LYS A 70 -4.48 9.31 0.85
N ALA A 71 -4.68 10.55 0.38
CA ALA A 71 -4.27 11.76 1.10
C ALA A 71 -4.76 11.77 2.55
N TYR A 72 -6.00 11.37 2.79
CA TYR A 72 -6.59 11.23 4.12
C TYR A 72 -5.73 10.38 5.08
N LEU A 73 -5.23 9.23 4.63
CA LEU A 73 -4.35 8.37 5.45
C LEU A 73 -2.94 8.95 5.57
N ALA A 74 -2.42 9.56 4.50
CA ALA A 74 -1.12 10.22 4.52
C ALA A 74 -1.08 11.39 5.53
N GLN A 75 -2.22 12.02 5.80
CA GLN A 75 -2.41 13.03 6.84
C GLN A 75 -2.56 12.45 8.26
N GLY A 76 -2.29 11.16 8.46
CA GLY A 76 -2.35 10.51 9.77
C GLY A 76 -3.74 10.16 10.28
N LYS A 77 -4.79 10.34 9.44
CA LYS A 77 -6.16 10.02 9.82
C LYS A 77 -6.35 8.51 10.01
N ASP A 78 -7.47 8.11 10.60
CA ASP A 78 -7.80 6.71 10.96
C ASP A 78 -6.71 5.99 11.77
N GLY A 79 -5.90 6.74 12.54
CA GLY A 79 -4.86 6.17 13.39
C GLY A 79 -3.59 5.78 12.64
N TYR A 80 -3.29 6.43 11.52
CA TYR A 80 -2.08 6.23 10.74
C TYR A 80 -1.01 7.34 10.92
N PRO A 81 -0.70 7.81 12.14
CA PRO A 81 0.32 8.86 12.33
C PRO A 81 1.70 8.42 11.83
N CYS A 82 1.95 7.11 11.73
CA CYS A 82 3.19 6.56 11.18
C CYS A 82 3.43 6.90 9.70
N LEU A 83 2.43 7.43 8.99
CA LEU A 83 2.57 7.88 7.61
C LEU A 83 3.03 9.35 7.50
N LEU A 84 2.93 10.12 8.58
CA LEU A 84 3.34 11.53 8.60
C LEU A 84 4.85 11.72 8.40
N ASP A 85 5.65 10.74 8.83
CA ASP A 85 7.11 10.79 8.74
C ASP A 85 7.62 10.44 7.33
N GLY A 86 6.74 10.03 6.43
CA GLY A 86 7.08 9.63 5.07
C GLY A 86 7.43 10.83 4.19
N LYS A 87 8.47 10.70 3.35
CA LYS A 87 8.76 11.68 2.32
C LYS A 87 7.66 11.66 1.25
N VAL A 88 6.96 12.78 1.08
CA VAL A 88 5.97 12.95 0.03
C VAL A 88 6.67 13.22 -1.30
N PHE A 89 6.40 12.39 -2.31
CA PHE A 89 6.92 12.57 -3.67
C PHE A 89 5.88 13.22 -4.58
N ILE A 90 4.61 12.89 -4.40
CA ILE A 90 3.47 13.45 -5.12
C ILE A 90 2.38 13.67 -4.08
N ASP A 91 1.95 14.89 -3.92
CA ASP A 91 0.89 15.30 -3.00
C ASP A 91 -0.51 15.14 -3.62
N GLU A 92 -1.54 15.49 -2.86
CA GLU A 92 -2.94 15.36 -3.30
C GLU A 92 -3.33 16.31 -4.44
N GLU A 93 -2.63 17.46 -4.57
CA GLU A 93 -2.92 18.44 -5.62
C GLU A 93 -2.32 18.02 -6.97
N ASN A 94 -1.17 17.34 -6.93
CA ASN A 94 -0.43 16.90 -8.09
C ASN A 94 -0.70 15.42 -8.44
N GLY A 95 -1.35 14.69 -7.56
CA GLY A 95 -1.68 13.28 -7.76
C GLY A 95 -2.91 13.08 -8.64
N PRO A 96 -3.00 11.94 -9.36
CA PRO A 96 -4.18 11.61 -10.14
C PRO A 96 -5.36 11.32 -9.22
N LEU A 97 -6.55 11.80 -9.59
CA LEU A 97 -7.77 11.41 -8.90
C LEU A 97 -8.01 9.91 -9.03
N LEU A 98 -8.40 9.26 -7.93
CA LEU A 98 -8.63 7.82 -7.88
C LEU A 98 -9.56 7.32 -8.99
N ARG A 99 -10.62 8.07 -9.30
CA ARG A 99 -11.55 7.73 -10.39
C ARG A 99 -10.87 7.58 -11.74
N PHE A 100 -9.91 8.46 -12.06
CA PHE A 100 -9.15 8.38 -13.31
C PHE A 100 -8.16 7.23 -13.31
N ALA A 101 -7.53 6.95 -12.18
CA ALA A 101 -6.66 5.78 -12.06
C ALA A 101 -7.42 4.47 -12.34
N VAL A 102 -8.63 4.34 -11.78
CA VAL A 102 -9.50 3.18 -12.01
C VAL A 102 -9.98 3.12 -13.45
N GLN A 103 -10.45 4.24 -14.02
CA GLN A 103 -10.89 4.30 -15.42
C GLN A 103 -9.76 3.89 -16.37
N ASN A 104 -8.58 4.49 -16.25
CA ASN A 104 -7.42 4.19 -17.06
C ASN A 104 -7.00 2.71 -16.95
N HIS A 105 -7.11 2.12 -15.76
CA HIS A 105 -6.82 0.69 -15.57
C HIS A 105 -7.76 -0.19 -16.41
N PHE A 106 -9.06 0.06 -16.37
CA PHE A 106 -10.03 -0.72 -17.14
C PHE A 106 -9.90 -0.46 -18.65
N GLU A 107 -9.62 0.76 -19.06
CA GLU A 107 -9.35 1.08 -20.46
C GLU A 107 -8.12 0.33 -20.98
N ALA A 108 -7.03 0.29 -20.20
CA ALA A 108 -5.83 -0.46 -20.54
C ALA A 108 -6.10 -1.97 -20.67
N ILE A 109 -6.91 -2.56 -19.78
CA ILE A 109 -7.32 -3.96 -19.87
C ILE A 109 -8.13 -4.20 -21.14
N ASN A 110 -9.07 -3.31 -21.46
CA ASN A 110 -9.91 -3.44 -22.65
C ASN A 110 -9.10 -3.33 -23.93
N MET A 111 -8.13 -2.42 -24.00
CA MET A 111 -7.20 -2.30 -25.12
C MET A 111 -6.38 -3.57 -25.32
N ARG A 112 -5.83 -4.15 -24.25
CA ARG A 112 -5.08 -5.41 -24.30
C ARG A 112 -5.93 -6.59 -24.78
N LYS A 113 -7.23 -6.58 -24.50
CA LYS A 113 -8.17 -7.61 -24.93
C LYS A 113 -8.71 -7.37 -26.37
N GLY A 114 -8.26 -6.34 -27.07
CA GLY A 114 -8.71 -6.00 -28.44
C GLY A 114 -10.18 -5.58 -28.53
N ARG A 115 -10.78 -5.15 -27.40
CA ARG A 115 -12.21 -4.84 -27.32
C ARG A 115 -12.57 -3.37 -27.51
N THR A 116 -11.61 -2.48 -27.75
CA THR A 116 -11.90 -1.06 -27.94
C THR A 116 -11.57 -0.57 -29.33
N LYS A 117 -12.56 0.05 -29.99
CA LYS A 117 -12.32 1.03 -31.04
C LYS A 117 -11.48 2.17 -30.42
N LYS A 118 -10.43 2.63 -31.13
CA LYS A 118 -9.55 3.71 -30.71
C LYS A 118 -10.35 4.88 -30.12
N VAL A 119 -10.29 5.05 -28.80
CA VAL A 119 -10.64 6.29 -28.12
C VAL A 119 -9.32 6.98 -27.82
N SER A 120 -9.19 8.22 -28.28
CA SER A 120 -8.02 9.05 -28.04
C SER A 120 -7.90 9.30 -26.54
N VAL A 121 -6.89 8.70 -25.91
CA VAL A 121 -6.61 8.90 -24.50
C VAL A 121 -5.61 10.03 -24.37
N HIS A 122 -5.99 11.11 -23.73
CA HIS A 122 -5.05 12.13 -23.27
C HIS A 122 -4.14 11.49 -22.21
N HIS A 123 -2.89 11.31 -22.56
CA HIS A 123 -1.85 10.81 -21.67
C HIS A 123 -1.55 11.82 -20.57
N GLN A 124 -1.88 11.49 -19.34
CA GLN A 124 -1.18 12.06 -18.18
C GLN A 124 -0.76 10.96 -17.23
N SER A 125 0.55 10.79 -17.17
CA SER A 125 1.40 10.19 -16.15
C SER A 125 1.18 8.73 -15.78
N LEU A 126 1.97 7.91 -16.40
CA LEU A 126 2.39 6.60 -15.95
C LEU A 126 3.20 6.71 -14.64
N ILE A 127 2.72 6.06 -13.60
CA ILE A 127 3.56 5.76 -12.44
C ILE A 127 4.49 4.63 -12.84
N THR A 128 5.73 4.97 -13.16
CA THR A 128 6.78 3.98 -13.41
C THR A 128 7.32 3.51 -12.06
N LEU A 129 7.00 2.30 -11.67
CA LEU A 129 7.70 1.60 -10.59
C LEU A 129 9.06 1.15 -11.12
N SER A 130 10.08 1.95 -10.92
CA SER A 130 11.47 1.58 -11.19
C SER A 130 12.04 0.82 -9.99
N ARG A 131 12.38 -0.45 -10.21
CA ARG A 131 13.31 -1.18 -9.34
C ARG A 131 14.72 -0.60 -9.54
N ARG A 132 15.33 -0.19 -8.48
CA ARG A 132 16.77 -0.23 -8.27
C ARG A 132 17.05 -0.71 -6.88
#